data_e6051c49f5f3e482945a0974c1c09cc9
#
_entry.id   e6051c49f5f3e482945a0974c1c09cc9
#
_cell.length_a   1.000
_cell.length_b   1.000
_cell.length_c   1.000
_cell.angle_alpha   90.00
_cell.angle_beta   90.00
_cell.angle_gamma   90.00
#
_symmetry.space_group_name_H-M   'P 1'
#
loop_
_entity.id
_entity.type
_entity.pdbx_description
1 polymer ?
#
loop_
_entity_poly.entity_id
_entity_poly.type
_entity_poly.pdbx_seq_one_letter_code
_entity_poly.pdbx_strand_id
1 'polypeptide(L)'
;MACAGNGTRDPMAAKRPTHARPSVTAQRRANRRGTPASQRPAPSSRHVAPARRSTGRRESAPAPSLRGSVPSGVRIPKPNGGEILLTRRHFLYGAIGVGALAAVGGGTIAVTSAMKQDDSGELAVLKVPEDAVTPSDALTEVDASSALGLVSSFELPYGTLVWANDDNVAACLLPTEQSKPLTQVGLLFLGSGSHSVVVSQAVGQDEGFEIYDVRACSTGLVWTEADILDNVWRVYSASFDGETVGDPQLLDEGTSDWETPTIAATSGFAFWQVLPRADGPARAEASLFKRAAFGTNEASVVYESHGRMSTPPYALADSVVITPRTDTSSIHHQLTRIDARTGDVMDALVLPTSMKPLEAGYGNTGFMFSFDAIYNYGDGLANLGTYTPKTTVGPAAADGLGNPAYSDASWFRHSRTPTAAPAWCGRYLMVKSSTTVGIDLEANTYFALETKSGSADYFEYLASTGMGSTVVTYSNIDYQPIDREAQKYCLVRVWAPVS
;
A
#
# COMPACT_ATOMS: atom_id res chain seq x y z
N MET A 1 -48.57 -8.33 59.29
CA MET A 1 -48.74 -9.78 59.23
C MET A 1 -47.49 -10.31 58.58
N ALA A 2 -46.38 -10.67 59.25
CA ALA A 2 -46.08 -11.90 59.98
C ALA A 2 -46.14 -13.08 59.00
N CYS A 3 -45.10 -13.81 58.69
CA CYS A 3 -44.09 -14.63 59.38
C CYS A 3 -42.94 -14.91 58.37
N ALA A 4 -41.66 -14.77 58.64
CA ALA A 4 -40.76 -15.59 59.46
C ALA A 4 -40.57 -17.04 59.01
N GLY A 5 -39.35 -17.39 58.66
CA GLY A 5 -38.93 -18.78 58.40
C GLY A 5 -37.40 -18.85 58.11
N ASN A 6 -36.63 -18.98 59.16
CA ASN A 6 -35.17 -19.32 59.22
C ASN A 6 -34.87 -20.71 58.62
N GLY A 7 -33.68 -20.86 58.08
CA GLY A 7 -33.12 -22.20 57.71
C GLY A 7 -31.66 -22.18 57.32
N THR A 8 -30.80 -21.98 58.29
CA THR A 8 -29.35 -22.25 58.26
C THR A 8 -29.06 -23.72 57.96
N ARG A 9 -28.09 -24.00 57.10
CA ARG A 9 -27.13 -25.13 57.14
C ARG A 9 -26.01 -25.02 56.12
N ASP A 10 -24.85 -24.61 56.49
CA ASP A 10 -23.55 -25.12 56.10
C ASP A 10 -23.25 -26.40 56.90
N PRO A 11 -22.22 -27.18 56.63
CA PRO A 11 -21.18 -27.28 55.63
C PRO A 11 -20.96 -28.69 55.06
N MET A 12 -20.22 -28.83 53.97
CA MET A 12 -19.28 -29.96 53.88
C MET A 12 -18.19 -29.70 52.84
N ALA A 13 -16.96 -29.67 53.34
CA ALA A 13 -15.72 -29.74 52.62
C ALA A 13 -15.55 -31.02 51.81
N ALA A 14 -15.20 -30.98 50.57
CA ALA A 14 -14.67 -32.11 49.82
C ALA A 14 -13.42 -31.73 49.04
N LYS A 15 -12.33 -32.17 49.60
CA LYS A 15 -10.99 -32.58 49.13
C LYS A 15 -10.70 -32.44 47.63
N ARG A 16 -9.65 -31.71 47.33
CA ARG A 16 -8.84 -31.77 46.10
C ARG A 16 -8.15 -33.12 45.98
N PRO A 17 -8.05 -33.71 44.77
CA PRO A 17 -6.98 -34.68 44.51
C PRO A 17 -5.82 -33.96 43.80
N THR A 18 -4.67 -34.03 44.46
CA THR A 18 -3.33 -33.81 43.91
C THR A 18 -3.02 -34.94 42.93
N HIS A 19 -2.78 -34.63 41.67
CA HIS A 19 -2.08 -35.56 40.77
C HIS A 19 -0.70 -35.05 40.41
N ALA A 20 0.25 -35.90 40.77
CA ALA A 20 1.68 -35.76 40.60
C ALA A 20 2.08 -35.76 39.11
N ARG A 21 3.10 -34.97 38.81
CA ARG A 21 3.90 -35.08 37.58
C ARG A 21 4.69 -36.36 37.55
N PRO A 22 4.80 -37.05 36.42
CA PRO A 22 5.95 -37.94 36.20
C PRO A 22 7.07 -37.21 35.47
N SER A 23 8.24 -37.20 36.09
CA SER A 23 9.53 -36.94 35.48
C SER A 23 9.90 -38.11 34.56
N VAL A 24 10.30 -37.82 33.33
CA VAL A 24 10.96 -38.83 32.48
C VAL A 24 12.37 -38.37 32.19
N THR A 25 13.25 -39.08 32.82
CA THR A 25 14.71 -39.04 32.68
C THR A 25 15.17 -39.67 31.36
N ALA A 26 16.22 -39.11 30.85
CA ALA A 26 16.95 -39.48 29.65
C ALA A 26 17.30 -40.98 29.54
N GLN A 27 17.19 -41.50 28.33
CA GLN A 27 18.01 -42.66 27.95
C GLN A 27 18.55 -42.45 26.52
N ARG A 28 19.86 -42.10 26.51
CA ARG A 28 20.74 -42.27 25.34
C ARG A 28 20.92 -43.77 25.12
N ARG A 29 20.71 -44.24 23.91
CA ARG A 29 21.44 -45.39 23.37
C ARG A 29 21.77 -45.21 21.90
N ALA A 30 23.06 -45.24 21.67
CA ALA A 30 23.69 -45.28 20.36
C ALA A 30 23.39 -46.61 19.66
N ASN A 31 23.18 -46.55 18.35
CA ASN A 31 23.49 -47.64 17.45
C ASN A 31 24.12 -47.13 16.18
N ARG A 32 25.42 -47.38 16.05
CA ARG A 32 26.23 -47.36 14.82
C ARG A 32 25.89 -48.56 13.97
N ARG A 33 25.76 -48.38 12.69
CA ARG A 33 26.05 -49.23 11.52
C ARG A 33 25.34 -48.60 10.35
N GLY A 34 25.93 -48.25 9.22
CA GLY A 34 27.09 -48.71 8.51
C GLY A 34 26.76 -48.28 7.06
N THR A 35 27.61 -47.51 6.46
CA THR A 35 27.62 -47.11 5.06
C THR A 35 27.74 -48.30 4.11
N PRO A 36 27.31 -48.19 2.85
CA PRO A 36 28.36 -48.04 1.87
C PRO A 36 28.12 -46.91 0.83
N ALA A 37 29.25 -46.42 0.40
CA ALA A 37 29.45 -45.43 -0.63
C ALA A 37 29.02 -45.95 -2.02
N SER A 38 28.43 -45.08 -2.84
CA SER A 38 28.50 -45.26 -4.31
C SER A 38 28.84 -43.90 -4.91
N GLN A 39 29.94 -43.91 -5.47
CA GLN A 39 30.70 -43.23 -6.51
C GLN A 39 29.97 -42.16 -7.33
N ARG A 40 30.56 -40.98 -7.28
CA ARG A 40 30.47 -39.95 -8.34
C ARG A 40 31.42 -40.27 -9.46
N PRO A 41 31.08 -40.07 -10.72
CA PRO A 41 32.06 -39.89 -11.77
C PRO A 41 32.40 -38.39 -11.95
N ALA A 42 33.67 -38.11 -12.08
CA ALA A 42 34.30 -36.84 -12.38
C ALA A 42 34.14 -36.43 -13.85
N PRO A 43 34.25 -35.13 -14.18
CA PRO A 43 34.15 -34.65 -15.54
C PRO A 43 35.49 -34.79 -16.27
N SER A 44 35.42 -35.32 -17.48
CA SER A 44 36.55 -35.40 -18.40
C SER A 44 36.71 -34.09 -19.15
N SER A 45 37.90 -33.54 -19.04
CA SER A 45 38.46 -32.52 -19.90
C SER A 45 38.83 -33.08 -21.30
N ARG A 46 38.48 -32.39 -22.37
CA ARG A 46 39.18 -32.51 -23.66
C ARG A 46 39.26 -31.19 -24.41
N HIS A 47 40.45 -30.78 -24.46
CA HIS A 47 41.28 -30.08 -25.43
C HIS A 47 40.65 -29.43 -26.67
N VAL A 48 41.04 -28.19 -26.82
CA VAL A 48 41.03 -27.25 -27.92
C VAL A 48 42.05 -27.65 -28.99
N ALA A 49 41.72 -27.42 -30.26
CA ALA A 49 42.67 -27.20 -31.33
C ALA A 49 42.17 -26.13 -32.32
N PRO A 50 43.05 -25.38 -32.96
CA PRO A 50 42.72 -24.06 -33.46
C PRO A 50 42.32 -24.00 -34.94
N ALA A 51 41.64 -22.91 -35.24
CA ALA A 51 41.09 -22.49 -36.49
C ALA A 51 42.10 -22.13 -37.59
N ARG A 52 41.72 -22.35 -38.83
CA ARG A 52 42.34 -21.78 -40.01
C ARG A 52 41.53 -20.62 -40.55
N ARG A 53 42.22 -19.50 -40.81
CA ARG A 53 41.75 -18.38 -41.63
C ARG A 53 41.47 -18.84 -43.07
N SER A 54 40.36 -18.38 -43.64
CA SER A 54 40.25 -18.21 -45.08
C SER A 54 39.64 -16.84 -45.37
N THR A 55 40.43 -16.05 -46.06
CA THR A 55 40.07 -14.77 -46.67
C THR A 55 39.23 -15.04 -47.90
N GLY A 56 38.01 -14.52 -47.94
CA GLY A 56 37.16 -14.51 -49.11
C GLY A 56 36.45 -13.16 -49.21
N ARG A 57 37.01 -12.28 -50.03
CA ARG A 57 36.44 -11.01 -50.47
C ARG A 57 35.22 -11.32 -51.34
N ARG A 58 34.02 -10.91 -50.94
CA ARG A 58 32.86 -10.83 -51.81
C ARG A 58 32.30 -9.41 -51.79
N GLU A 59 32.19 -8.89 -53.01
CA GLU A 59 31.63 -7.60 -53.36
C GLU A 59 30.21 -7.47 -52.84
N SER A 60 29.92 -6.34 -52.25
CA SER A 60 28.61 -5.93 -51.75
C SER A 60 27.78 -5.32 -52.88
N ALA A 61 26.62 -5.91 -53.12
CA ALA A 61 25.55 -5.27 -53.87
C ALA A 61 24.88 -4.18 -53.03
N PRO A 62 24.40 -3.09 -53.66
CA PRO A 62 23.79 -1.98 -52.90
C PRO A 62 22.42 -2.36 -52.35
N ALA A 63 22.23 -2.10 -51.06
CA ALA A 63 20.94 -2.24 -50.40
C ALA A 63 19.90 -1.22 -50.92
N PRO A 64 18.62 -1.59 -50.97
CA PRO A 64 17.58 -0.66 -51.36
C PRO A 64 17.39 0.40 -50.29
N SER A 65 17.35 1.69 -50.71
CA SER A 65 17.10 2.83 -49.90
C SER A 65 15.70 2.73 -49.28
N LEU A 66 15.63 2.52 -47.94
CA LEU A 66 14.43 2.74 -47.18
C LEU A 66 14.11 4.23 -47.21
N ARG A 67 13.07 4.60 -47.91
CA ARG A 67 12.45 5.94 -47.76
C ARG A 67 12.02 6.11 -46.31
N GLY A 68 12.71 6.97 -45.60
CA GLY A 68 12.32 7.35 -44.26
C GLY A 68 10.91 7.94 -44.22
N SER A 69 10.05 7.33 -43.43
CA SER A 69 8.79 7.93 -43.08
C SER A 69 9.05 9.21 -42.32
N VAL A 70 8.57 10.34 -42.85
CA VAL A 70 8.65 11.64 -42.18
C VAL A 70 7.87 11.55 -40.86
N PRO A 71 8.46 11.83 -39.70
CA PRO A 71 7.74 11.79 -38.44
C PRO A 71 6.61 12.81 -38.49
N SER A 72 5.39 12.38 -38.20
CA SER A 72 4.24 13.26 -38.06
C SER A 72 4.40 14.07 -36.76
N GLY A 73 4.54 15.37 -36.85
CA GLY A 73 4.61 16.32 -35.75
C GLY A 73 4.07 17.68 -36.12
N VAL A 74 3.71 18.50 -35.12
CA VAL A 74 3.24 19.87 -35.30
C VAL A 74 4.45 20.79 -35.42
N ARG A 75 4.47 21.65 -36.48
CA ARG A 75 5.53 22.65 -36.66
C ARG A 75 5.08 23.97 -36.04
N ILE A 76 5.92 24.52 -35.17
CA ILE A 76 5.69 25.81 -34.51
C ILE A 76 6.77 26.80 -34.94
N PRO A 77 6.43 27.99 -35.44
CA PRO A 77 7.41 29.03 -35.81
C PRO A 77 8.10 29.61 -34.55
N LYS A 78 9.41 29.82 -34.65
CA LYS A 78 10.17 30.54 -33.62
C LYS A 78 10.08 32.04 -33.78
N PRO A 79 10.13 32.82 -32.66
CA PRO A 79 10.15 34.30 -32.74
C PRO A 79 11.35 34.87 -33.49
N ASN A 80 12.42 34.12 -33.66
CA ASN A 80 13.68 34.54 -34.32
C ASN A 80 13.89 33.88 -35.68
N GLY A 81 12.83 33.40 -36.33
CA GLY A 81 12.90 32.72 -37.62
C GLY A 81 13.37 31.27 -37.49
N GLY A 82 12.67 30.37 -38.14
CA GLY A 82 12.87 28.92 -38.09
C GLY A 82 11.66 28.20 -37.50
N GLU A 83 11.57 26.90 -37.71
CA GLU A 83 10.47 26.06 -37.24
C GLU A 83 11.00 25.02 -36.23
N ILE A 84 10.22 24.70 -35.21
CA ILE A 84 10.44 23.55 -34.32
C ILE A 84 9.41 22.48 -34.68
N LEU A 85 9.86 21.28 -34.98
CA LEU A 85 9.03 20.12 -35.15
C LEU A 85 8.79 19.48 -33.76
N LEU A 86 7.58 19.69 -33.22
CA LEU A 86 7.13 18.99 -32.01
C LEU A 86 6.60 17.61 -32.41
N THR A 87 7.33 16.57 -32.05
CA THR A 87 6.89 15.19 -32.15
C THR A 87 6.17 14.80 -30.84
N ARG A 88 5.35 13.72 -30.86
CA ARG A 88 4.73 13.18 -29.64
C ARG A 88 5.73 12.96 -28.48
N ARG A 89 6.99 12.69 -28.81
CA ARG A 89 8.07 12.55 -27.86
C ARG A 89 8.40 13.85 -27.10
N HIS A 90 8.33 15.00 -27.76
CA HIS A 90 8.54 16.31 -27.12
C HIS A 90 7.36 16.76 -26.26
N PHE A 91 6.17 16.25 -26.50
CA PHE A 91 5.01 16.46 -25.64
C PHE A 91 5.10 15.65 -24.33
N LEU A 92 5.74 14.47 -24.38
CA LEU A 92 5.97 13.61 -23.22
C LEU A 92 7.17 14.06 -22.37
N TYR A 93 8.10 14.79 -22.96
CA TYR A 93 9.29 15.31 -22.25
C TYR A 93 9.12 16.77 -21.81
N GLY A 94 7.99 17.18 -21.33
CA GLY A 94 7.55 18.46 -20.77
C GLY A 94 8.55 19.54 -20.34
N ALA A 95 9.71 19.62 -20.97
CA ALA A 95 10.73 20.62 -20.71
C ALA A 95 10.77 21.66 -21.82
N ILE A 96 9.68 22.33 -22.11
CA ILE A 96 9.70 23.59 -22.87
C ILE A 96 8.82 24.58 -22.13
N GLY A 97 9.50 25.59 -21.61
CA GLY A 97 8.97 26.65 -20.79
C GLY A 97 7.58 27.15 -21.18
N VAL A 98 6.73 27.25 -20.19
CA VAL A 98 5.42 27.84 -20.19
C VAL A 98 5.54 29.31 -20.64
N GLY A 99 5.35 29.54 -21.93
CA GLY A 99 5.38 30.88 -22.50
C GLY A 99 4.36 31.15 -23.58
N ALA A 100 3.53 30.19 -24.00
CA ALA A 100 2.56 30.42 -25.08
C ALA A 100 1.47 29.36 -25.12
N LEU A 101 0.57 29.29 -24.15
CA LEU A 101 -0.77 28.66 -24.29
C LEU A 101 -1.78 29.30 -23.33
N ALA A 102 -1.87 30.63 -23.39
CA ALA A 102 -3.03 31.35 -22.88
C ALA A 102 -3.88 31.72 -24.08
N ALA A 103 -4.73 30.82 -24.50
CA ALA A 103 -5.97 31.08 -25.25
C ALA A 103 -6.44 29.79 -25.95
N VAL A 104 -7.19 28.95 -25.25
CA VAL A 104 -8.44 28.32 -25.72
C VAL A 104 -8.98 27.49 -24.52
N GLY A 105 -10.13 27.94 -23.98
CA GLY A 105 -11.07 27.11 -23.24
C GLY A 105 -10.67 26.74 -21.78
N GLY A 106 -11.11 27.54 -20.85
CA GLY A 106 -11.43 27.31 -19.43
C GLY A 106 -11.03 25.98 -18.76
N GLY A 107 -9.89 25.96 -18.14
CA GLY A 107 -9.43 24.88 -17.31
C GLY A 107 -7.98 25.14 -16.90
N THR A 108 -7.74 26.09 -16.01
CA THR A 108 -6.41 26.31 -15.44
C THR A 108 -6.08 25.20 -14.50
N ILE A 109 -5.39 24.20 -15.01
CA ILE A 109 -4.76 23.15 -14.20
C ILE A 109 -3.57 23.81 -13.50
N ALA A 110 -3.66 23.94 -12.20
CA ALA A 110 -2.55 24.33 -11.34
C ALA A 110 -1.53 23.15 -11.22
N VAL A 111 -0.96 22.75 -12.35
CA VAL A 111 0.16 21.77 -12.38
C VAL A 111 1.51 22.44 -12.06
N THR A 112 1.52 23.75 -11.82
CA THR A 112 2.77 24.53 -11.81
C THR A 112 3.40 24.78 -10.46
N SER A 113 2.81 24.31 -9.36
CA SER A 113 3.39 24.60 -8.04
C SER A 113 4.47 23.62 -7.59
N ALA A 114 4.51 22.40 -8.13
CA ALA A 114 5.50 21.41 -7.70
C ALA A 114 6.82 21.44 -8.51
N MET A 115 6.92 22.25 -9.56
CA MET A 115 8.06 22.22 -10.50
C MET A 115 8.94 23.47 -10.50
N LYS A 116 8.79 24.37 -9.54
CA LYS A 116 9.76 25.46 -9.34
C LYS A 116 10.36 25.35 -7.95
N GLN A 117 11.24 24.38 -7.81
CA GLN A 117 12.25 24.47 -6.78
C GLN A 117 13.35 25.38 -7.35
N ASP A 118 13.31 26.65 -6.99
CA ASP A 118 14.49 27.51 -7.11
C ASP A 118 15.57 26.86 -6.25
N ASP A 119 16.76 26.66 -6.77
CA ASP A 119 17.96 26.07 -6.13
C ASP A 119 18.44 26.81 -4.83
N SER A 120 17.61 27.65 -4.25
CA SER A 120 17.93 28.51 -3.11
C SER A 120 17.46 27.99 -1.74
N GLY A 121 16.63 26.94 -1.71
CA GLY A 121 16.15 26.36 -0.47
C GLY A 121 16.94 25.12 -0.05
N GLU A 122 17.41 25.09 1.20
CA GLU A 122 18.01 23.88 1.79
C GLU A 122 16.91 22.88 2.14
N LEU A 123 17.06 21.61 1.68
CA LEU A 123 16.13 20.53 2.03
C LEU A 123 16.13 20.30 3.54
N ALA A 124 14.96 20.29 4.15
CA ALA A 124 14.76 19.88 5.54
C ALA A 124 14.80 18.35 5.65
N VAL A 125 15.99 17.77 5.47
CA VAL A 125 16.18 16.33 5.60
C VAL A 125 16.01 15.90 7.04
N LEU A 126 15.22 14.87 7.28
CA LEU A 126 14.94 14.32 8.61
C LEU A 126 16.22 13.96 9.36
N LYS A 127 16.33 14.46 10.58
CA LYS A 127 17.41 14.13 11.54
C LYS A 127 16.73 13.75 12.86
N VAL A 128 16.88 12.51 13.28
CA VAL A 128 16.28 12.03 14.53
C VAL A 128 17.39 11.52 15.45
N PRO A 129 17.66 12.18 16.58
CA PRO A 129 18.54 11.64 17.60
C PRO A 129 18.01 10.33 18.17
N GLU A 130 18.90 9.39 18.51
CA GLU A 130 18.51 8.06 19.02
C GLU A 130 17.69 8.18 20.32
N ASP A 131 17.99 9.12 21.17
CA ASP A 131 17.28 9.41 22.43
C ASP A 131 15.87 10.02 22.25
N ALA A 132 15.55 10.51 21.03
CA ALA A 132 14.20 10.96 20.70
C ALA A 132 13.23 9.80 20.35
N VAL A 133 13.71 8.54 20.32
CA VAL A 133 12.92 7.38 19.91
C VAL A 133 12.50 6.54 21.12
N THR A 134 11.20 6.42 21.36
CA THR A 134 10.61 5.52 22.35
C THR A 134 10.28 4.17 21.68
N PRO A 135 10.86 3.05 22.12
CA PRO A 135 10.55 1.74 21.59
C PRO A 135 9.24 1.16 22.18
N SER A 136 8.66 0.17 21.50
CA SER A 136 7.40 -0.46 21.89
C SER A 136 7.45 -1.26 23.20
N ASP A 137 8.62 -1.70 23.63
CA ASP A 137 8.83 -2.39 24.91
C ASP A 137 8.72 -1.44 26.13
N ALA A 138 8.67 -0.14 25.91
CA ALA A 138 8.39 0.84 26.94
C ALA A 138 6.89 1.02 27.25
N LEU A 139 6.00 0.37 26.50
CA LEU A 139 4.55 0.47 26.69
C LEU A 139 4.03 -0.53 27.73
N THR A 140 2.96 -0.15 28.43
CA THR A 140 2.23 -1.01 29.36
C THR A 140 1.01 -1.63 28.70
N GLU A 141 0.82 -2.93 28.85
CA GLU A 141 -0.35 -3.64 28.32
C GLU A 141 -1.60 -3.33 29.17
N VAL A 142 -2.72 -3.10 28.47
CA VAL A 142 -4.05 -2.92 29.07
C VAL A 142 -5.07 -3.85 28.41
N ASP A 143 -6.22 -4.03 29.04
CA ASP A 143 -7.31 -4.86 28.48
C ASP A 143 -7.91 -4.16 27.24
N ALA A 144 -7.97 -4.88 26.12
CA ALA A 144 -8.56 -4.39 24.89
C ALA A 144 -10.01 -3.94 25.04
N SER A 145 -10.79 -4.62 25.87
CA SER A 145 -12.21 -4.29 26.13
C SER A 145 -12.42 -2.94 26.81
N SER A 146 -11.40 -2.39 27.44
CA SER A 146 -11.40 -1.04 28.02
C SER A 146 -11.12 0.07 27.00
N ALA A 147 -10.64 -0.30 25.81
CA ALA A 147 -10.20 0.62 24.77
C ALA A 147 -11.09 0.57 23.52
N LEU A 148 -11.33 -0.63 22.98
CA LEU A 148 -12.16 -0.84 21.78
C LEU A 148 -13.27 -1.86 22.08
N GLY A 149 -14.49 -1.54 21.62
CA GLY A 149 -15.63 -2.46 21.58
C GLY A 149 -15.85 -3.00 20.17
N LEU A 150 -16.22 -4.28 20.07
CA LEU A 150 -16.70 -4.86 18.83
C LEU A 150 -18.08 -4.29 18.50
N VAL A 151 -18.20 -3.56 17.39
CA VAL A 151 -19.47 -2.96 16.93
C VAL A 151 -20.26 -3.97 16.11
N SER A 152 -19.58 -4.66 15.17
CA SER A 152 -20.21 -5.61 14.27
C SER A 152 -19.20 -6.62 13.73
N SER A 153 -19.72 -7.76 13.24
CA SER A 153 -18.90 -8.77 12.56
C SER A 153 -19.68 -9.41 11.42
N PHE A 154 -19.00 -9.76 10.34
CA PHE A 154 -19.58 -10.28 9.11
C PHE A 154 -18.79 -11.46 8.58
N GLU A 155 -19.47 -12.38 7.91
CA GLU A 155 -18.86 -13.51 7.24
C GLU A 155 -18.94 -13.32 5.72
N LEU A 156 -17.78 -13.41 5.06
CA LEU A 156 -17.61 -13.33 3.60
C LEU A 156 -17.00 -14.64 3.10
N PRO A 157 -16.99 -14.90 1.79
CA PRO A 157 -16.31 -16.06 1.22
C PRO A 157 -14.85 -16.14 1.68
N TYR A 158 -14.38 -17.34 1.99
CA TYR A 158 -12.98 -17.58 2.39
C TYR A 158 -12.01 -17.08 1.31
N GLY A 159 -10.96 -16.37 1.74
CA GLY A 159 -9.99 -15.78 0.81
C GLY A 159 -10.33 -14.37 0.34
N THR A 160 -11.45 -13.79 0.82
CA THR A 160 -11.76 -12.37 0.55
C THR A 160 -10.66 -11.46 1.08
N LEU A 161 -10.26 -10.49 0.27
CA LEU A 161 -9.40 -9.38 0.68
C LEU A 161 -10.26 -8.15 0.93
N VAL A 162 -9.94 -7.39 1.99
CA VAL A 162 -10.75 -6.26 2.46
C VAL A 162 -9.88 -5.01 2.64
N TRP A 163 -10.36 -3.87 2.15
CA TRP A 163 -9.77 -2.55 2.35
C TRP A 163 -10.81 -1.55 2.78
N ALA A 164 -10.54 -0.83 3.85
CA ALA A 164 -11.42 0.20 4.40
C ALA A 164 -10.61 1.47 4.67
N ASN A 165 -11.00 2.57 4.05
CA ASN A 165 -10.47 3.91 4.30
C ASN A 165 -11.58 4.92 4.57
N ASP A 166 -12.75 4.40 4.88
CA ASP A 166 -14.00 5.12 5.10
C ASP A 166 -14.78 4.38 6.18
N ASP A 167 -15.48 5.09 7.06
CA ASP A 167 -16.26 4.49 8.17
C ASP A 167 -17.58 3.84 7.70
N ASN A 168 -17.98 3.99 6.42
CA ASN A 168 -19.26 3.54 5.89
C ASN A 168 -19.15 2.28 5.04
N VAL A 169 -18.09 2.20 4.20
CA VAL A 169 -17.93 1.10 3.25
C VAL A 169 -16.50 0.56 3.25
N ALA A 170 -16.40 -0.73 2.99
CA ALA A 170 -15.14 -1.40 2.68
C ALA A 170 -15.21 -2.04 1.30
N ALA A 171 -14.15 -1.92 0.53
CA ALA A 171 -13.98 -2.63 -0.73
C ALA A 171 -13.53 -4.07 -0.48
N CYS A 172 -14.08 -5.00 -1.24
CA CYS A 172 -13.75 -6.42 -1.13
C CYS A 172 -13.41 -7.01 -2.51
N LEU A 173 -12.32 -7.78 -2.58
CA LEU A 173 -12.11 -8.73 -3.65
C LEU A 173 -12.64 -10.09 -3.19
N LEU A 174 -13.73 -10.52 -3.81
CA LEU A 174 -14.45 -11.76 -3.49
C LEU A 174 -13.96 -12.88 -4.42
N PRO A 175 -13.36 -13.95 -3.90
CA PRO A 175 -13.00 -15.09 -4.73
C PRO A 175 -14.26 -15.81 -5.21
N THR A 176 -14.22 -16.40 -6.40
CA THR A 176 -15.29 -17.24 -6.93
C THR A 176 -14.88 -18.71 -6.94
N GLU A 177 -15.84 -19.61 -6.85
CA GLU A 177 -15.60 -21.05 -7.03
C GLU A 177 -15.47 -21.43 -8.51
N GLN A 178 -15.82 -20.52 -9.40
CA GLN A 178 -15.76 -20.71 -10.84
C GLN A 178 -14.35 -20.40 -11.35
N SER A 179 -13.96 -21.02 -12.47
CA SER A 179 -12.68 -20.72 -13.09
C SER A 179 -12.61 -19.32 -13.72
N LYS A 180 -13.76 -18.71 -14.00
CA LYS A 180 -13.91 -17.34 -14.51
C LYS A 180 -15.26 -16.76 -14.08
N PRO A 181 -15.30 -15.51 -13.61
CA PRO A 181 -14.15 -14.69 -13.21
C PRO A 181 -13.43 -15.29 -12.00
N LEU A 182 -12.13 -15.01 -11.85
CA LEU A 182 -11.37 -15.44 -10.65
C LEU A 182 -11.81 -14.66 -9.42
N THR A 183 -12.11 -13.38 -9.59
CA THR A 183 -12.52 -12.46 -8.53
C THR A 183 -13.65 -11.55 -8.98
N GLN A 184 -14.40 -11.06 -7.99
CA GLN A 184 -15.47 -10.07 -8.14
C GLN A 184 -15.21 -8.91 -7.18
N VAL A 185 -15.69 -7.72 -7.49
CA VAL A 185 -15.69 -6.61 -6.54
C VAL A 185 -16.98 -6.62 -5.74
N GLY A 186 -16.83 -6.62 -4.42
CA GLY A 186 -17.90 -6.39 -3.46
C GLY A 186 -17.74 -5.08 -2.71
N LEU A 187 -18.83 -4.50 -2.28
CA LEU A 187 -18.88 -3.47 -1.26
C LEU A 187 -19.53 -4.05 0.00
N LEU A 188 -18.85 -3.88 1.13
CA LEU A 188 -19.35 -4.21 2.46
C LEU A 188 -19.80 -2.92 3.15
N PHE A 189 -21.08 -2.85 3.55
CA PHE A 189 -21.66 -1.70 4.24
C PHE A 189 -21.46 -1.88 5.74
N LEU A 190 -20.53 -1.14 6.32
CA LEU A 190 -20.03 -1.34 7.68
C LEU A 190 -21.11 -1.10 8.75
N GLY A 191 -22.09 -0.24 8.48
CA GLY A 191 -23.19 0.04 9.39
C GLY A 191 -24.27 -1.05 9.42
N SER A 192 -24.61 -1.65 8.26
CA SER A 192 -25.67 -2.67 8.14
C SER A 192 -25.14 -4.10 8.12
N GLY A 193 -23.89 -4.28 7.73
CA GLY A 193 -23.28 -5.58 7.52
C GLY A 193 -23.70 -6.30 6.24
N SER A 194 -24.54 -5.66 5.45
CA SER A 194 -24.85 -6.19 4.13
C SER A 194 -23.65 -6.04 3.21
N HIS A 195 -23.51 -6.95 2.28
CA HIS A 195 -22.56 -6.81 1.18
C HIS A 195 -23.25 -7.09 -0.15
N SER A 196 -22.74 -6.49 -1.21
CA SER A 196 -23.22 -6.72 -2.56
C SER A 196 -22.07 -6.85 -3.52
N VAL A 197 -22.20 -7.73 -4.53
CA VAL A 197 -21.30 -7.77 -5.68
C VAL A 197 -21.67 -6.61 -6.59
N VAL A 198 -20.72 -5.70 -6.81
CA VAL A 198 -20.92 -4.47 -7.62
C VAL A 198 -20.23 -4.52 -8.97
N VAL A 199 -19.13 -5.31 -9.09
CA VAL A 199 -18.51 -5.66 -10.37
C VAL A 199 -18.40 -7.18 -10.42
N SER A 200 -19.26 -7.81 -11.21
CA SER A 200 -19.38 -9.27 -11.24
C SER A 200 -18.29 -9.94 -12.07
N GLN A 201 -17.64 -9.20 -12.96
CA GLN A 201 -16.53 -9.65 -13.81
C GLN A 201 -15.76 -8.44 -14.34
N ALA A 202 -14.53 -8.64 -14.80
CA ALA A 202 -13.75 -7.59 -15.46
C ALA A 202 -14.49 -7.05 -16.70
N VAL A 203 -14.41 -5.75 -16.94
CA VAL A 203 -14.94 -5.13 -18.17
C VAL A 203 -14.26 -5.72 -19.40
N GLY A 204 -12.94 -5.97 -19.32
CA GLY A 204 -12.15 -6.59 -20.36
C GLY A 204 -12.08 -8.12 -20.31
N GLN A 205 -13.01 -8.82 -19.64
CA GLN A 205 -12.92 -10.28 -19.44
C GLN A 205 -12.82 -11.06 -20.75
N ASP A 206 -13.55 -10.66 -21.78
CA ASP A 206 -13.52 -11.32 -23.09
C ASP A 206 -12.17 -11.12 -23.82
N GLU A 207 -11.39 -10.12 -23.40
CA GLU A 207 -10.05 -9.83 -23.90
C GLU A 207 -8.94 -10.48 -23.03
N GLY A 208 -9.31 -11.19 -21.95
CA GLY A 208 -8.37 -11.87 -21.05
C GLY A 208 -8.03 -11.11 -19.77
N PHE A 209 -8.63 -9.95 -19.54
CA PHE A 209 -8.43 -9.19 -18.31
C PHE A 209 -9.17 -9.83 -17.13
N GLU A 210 -8.54 -9.76 -15.96
CA GLU A 210 -9.12 -10.12 -14.67
C GLU A 210 -9.03 -8.94 -13.71
N ILE A 211 -9.95 -8.86 -12.74
CA ILE A 211 -9.89 -7.85 -11.69
C ILE A 211 -8.71 -8.15 -10.77
N TYR A 212 -7.84 -7.17 -10.58
CA TYR A 212 -6.56 -7.31 -9.86
C TYR A 212 -6.56 -6.64 -8.48
N ASP A 213 -7.10 -5.44 -8.37
CA ASP A 213 -7.14 -4.65 -7.12
C ASP A 213 -8.36 -3.74 -7.08
N VAL A 214 -8.82 -3.34 -5.88
CA VAL A 214 -9.96 -2.44 -5.68
C VAL A 214 -9.79 -1.57 -4.44
N ARG A 215 -10.25 -0.31 -4.54
CA ARG A 215 -10.45 0.59 -3.39
C ARG A 215 -11.80 1.27 -3.54
N ALA A 216 -12.42 1.61 -2.41
CA ALA A 216 -13.70 2.31 -2.40
C ALA A 216 -13.78 3.31 -1.23
N CYS A 217 -14.68 4.25 -1.39
CA CYS A 217 -15.19 5.11 -0.34
C CYS A 217 -16.69 5.32 -0.54
N SER A 218 -17.33 6.07 0.34
CA SER A 218 -18.77 6.33 0.30
C SER A 218 -19.27 7.04 -0.97
N THR A 219 -18.40 7.53 -1.84
CA THR A 219 -18.76 8.24 -3.08
C THR A 219 -18.36 7.53 -4.36
N GLY A 220 -17.61 6.46 -4.29
CA GLY A 220 -17.19 5.73 -5.50
C GLY A 220 -16.16 4.65 -5.22
N LEU A 221 -15.82 3.95 -6.28
CA LEU A 221 -14.82 2.89 -6.28
C LEU A 221 -13.89 3.01 -7.49
N VAL A 222 -12.67 2.53 -7.32
CA VAL A 222 -11.65 2.41 -8.36
C VAL A 222 -11.09 1.00 -8.32
N TRP A 223 -10.88 0.40 -9.50
CA TRP A 223 -10.26 -0.92 -9.60
C TRP A 223 -9.32 -0.99 -10.78
N THR A 224 -8.40 -1.95 -10.71
CA THR A 224 -7.51 -2.30 -11.80
C THR A 224 -7.90 -3.64 -12.41
N GLU A 225 -7.80 -3.72 -13.71
CA GLU A 225 -7.87 -4.96 -14.46
C GLU A 225 -6.52 -5.21 -15.11
N ALA A 226 -6.08 -6.45 -15.16
CA ALA A 226 -4.81 -6.83 -15.76
C ALA A 226 -4.92 -8.14 -16.53
N ASP A 227 -4.31 -8.20 -17.71
CA ASP A 227 -3.86 -9.44 -18.31
C ASP A 227 -2.41 -9.67 -17.87
N ILE A 228 -2.24 -10.60 -16.92
CA ILE A 228 -0.93 -10.91 -16.31
C ILE A 228 0.02 -11.55 -17.33
N LEU A 229 -0.50 -12.24 -18.36
CA LEU A 229 0.31 -12.93 -19.37
C LEU A 229 0.95 -11.93 -20.32
N ASP A 230 0.18 -10.94 -20.77
CA ASP A 230 0.65 -9.89 -21.67
C ASP A 230 1.20 -8.67 -20.92
N ASN A 231 1.04 -8.62 -19.58
CA ASN A 231 1.43 -7.51 -18.73
C ASN A 231 0.80 -6.17 -19.15
N VAL A 232 -0.44 -6.19 -19.56
CA VAL A 232 -1.24 -5.00 -19.87
C VAL A 232 -2.26 -4.78 -18.78
N TRP A 233 -2.64 -3.51 -18.56
CA TRP A 233 -3.54 -3.16 -17.48
C TRP A 233 -4.48 -2.02 -17.87
N ARG A 234 -5.60 -1.94 -17.16
CA ARG A 234 -6.59 -0.87 -17.23
C ARG A 234 -6.99 -0.42 -15.84
N VAL A 235 -7.29 0.87 -15.69
CA VAL A 235 -7.85 1.45 -14.46
C VAL A 235 -9.26 1.92 -14.76
N TYR A 236 -10.20 1.45 -13.97
CA TYR A 236 -11.61 1.85 -14.05
C TYR A 236 -12.05 2.51 -12.75
N SER A 237 -13.05 3.39 -12.84
CA SER A 237 -13.79 3.86 -11.67
C SER A 237 -15.29 3.87 -11.94
N ALA A 238 -16.06 3.90 -10.86
CA ALA A 238 -17.50 4.16 -10.89
C ALA A 238 -17.90 5.05 -9.72
N SER A 239 -18.92 5.87 -9.90
CA SER A 239 -19.55 6.61 -8.81
C SER A 239 -20.38 5.65 -7.93
N PHE A 240 -20.58 6.05 -6.69
CA PHE A 240 -21.46 5.35 -5.75
C PHE A 240 -22.25 6.39 -4.96
N ASP A 241 -23.55 6.22 -4.87
CA ASP A 241 -24.47 7.16 -4.21
C ASP A 241 -25.01 6.65 -2.86
N GLY A 242 -24.48 5.51 -2.39
CA GLY A 242 -24.92 4.83 -1.17
C GLY A 242 -25.83 3.63 -1.43
N GLU A 243 -26.42 3.51 -2.61
CA GLU A 243 -27.31 2.42 -3.01
C GLU A 243 -26.86 1.76 -4.33
N THR A 244 -26.54 2.57 -5.32
CA THR A 244 -26.24 2.13 -6.68
C THR A 244 -24.83 2.53 -7.10
N VAL A 245 -24.20 1.65 -7.86
CA VAL A 245 -22.92 1.91 -8.53
C VAL A 245 -23.20 2.31 -9.97
N GLY A 246 -22.61 3.44 -10.37
CA GLY A 246 -22.71 3.95 -11.73
C GLY A 246 -21.95 3.10 -12.75
N ASP A 247 -22.05 3.47 -14.02
CA ASP A 247 -21.37 2.77 -15.10
C ASP A 247 -19.83 2.89 -14.98
N PRO A 248 -19.08 1.81 -15.27
CA PRO A 248 -17.63 1.83 -15.32
C PRO A 248 -17.08 2.89 -16.28
N GLN A 249 -16.15 3.71 -15.80
CA GLN A 249 -15.41 4.69 -16.59
C GLN A 249 -13.96 4.25 -16.73
N LEU A 250 -13.45 4.04 -17.95
CA LEU A 250 -12.05 3.79 -18.21
C LEU A 250 -11.26 5.07 -17.98
N LEU A 251 -10.32 5.05 -17.02
CA LEU A 251 -9.50 6.19 -16.65
C LEU A 251 -8.12 6.19 -17.30
N ASP A 252 -7.53 4.98 -17.45
CA ASP A 252 -6.17 4.83 -17.95
C ASP A 252 -5.93 3.39 -18.41
N GLU A 253 -4.96 3.22 -19.30
CA GLU A 253 -4.49 1.90 -19.73
C GLU A 253 -2.98 1.91 -20.01
N GLY A 254 -2.33 0.80 -19.87
CA GLY A 254 -0.89 0.71 -20.07
C GLY A 254 -0.41 -0.65 -20.55
N THR A 255 0.83 -0.61 -21.01
CA THR A 255 1.53 -1.75 -21.60
C THR A 255 2.54 -2.37 -20.63
N SER A 256 3.19 -3.44 -21.07
CA SER A 256 4.25 -4.14 -20.32
C SER A 256 5.46 -3.28 -19.89
N ASP A 257 5.59 -2.06 -20.39
CA ASP A 257 6.65 -1.12 -19.97
C ASP A 257 6.39 -0.50 -18.59
N TRP A 258 5.15 -0.58 -18.14
CA TRP A 258 4.66 -0.01 -16.88
C TRP A 258 4.16 -1.11 -15.95
N GLU A 259 4.29 -0.88 -14.65
CA GLU A 259 3.70 -1.78 -13.66
C GLU A 259 2.19 -1.60 -13.58
N THR A 260 1.48 -2.65 -13.19
CA THR A 260 0.06 -2.55 -12.85
C THR A 260 -0.12 -1.47 -11.78
N PRO A 261 -0.96 -0.45 -12.02
CA PRO A 261 -1.12 0.66 -11.10
C PRO A 261 -1.58 0.24 -9.72
N THR A 262 -0.98 0.84 -8.70
CA THR A 262 -1.53 0.84 -7.35
C THR A 262 -2.50 1.99 -7.20
N ILE A 263 -3.62 1.76 -6.52
CA ILE A 263 -4.78 2.64 -6.52
C ILE A 263 -5.15 3.11 -5.12
N ALA A 264 -5.85 4.24 -5.03
CA ALA A 264 -6.47 4.76 -3.82
C ALA A 264 -7.82 5.42 -4.13
N ALA A 265 -8.74 5.40 -3.18
CA ALA A 265 -10.02 6.09 -3.24
C ALA A 265 -10.11 7.08 -2.08
N THR A 266 -10.61 8.27 -2.33
CA THR A 266 -10.89 9.30 -1.32
C THR A 266 -12.28 9.86 -1.56
N SER A 267 -12.77 10.75 -0.69
CA SER A 267 -14.04 11.41 -0.93
C SER A 267 -14.06 12.17 -2.28
N GLY A 268 -14.79 11.63 -3.24
CA GLY A 268 -15.01 12.21 -4.56
C GLY A 268 -14.00 11.85 -5.65
N PHE A 269 -12.88 11.17 -5.34
CA PHE A 269 -11.81 10.96 -6.32
C PHE A 269 -11.21 9.56 -6.29
N ALA A 270 -10.97 9.02 -7.49
CA ALA A 270 -10.09 7.91 -7.76
C ALA A 270 -8.65 8.39 -7.99
N PHE A 271 -7.67 7.67 -7.45
CA PHE A 271 -6.24 7.94 -7.63
C PHE A 271 -5.50 6.69 -8.07
N TRP A 272 -4.44 6.85 -8.87
CA TRP A 272 -3.54 5.76 -9.25
C TRP A 272 -2.13 6.23 -9.55
N GLN A 273 -1.17 5.34 -9.29
CA GLN A 273 0.24 5.55 -9.63
C GLN A 273 0.58 4.80 -10.90
N VAL A 274 1.18 5.50 -11.88
CA VAL A 274 1.76 4.91 -13.07
C VAL A 274 3.28 4.87 -12.89
N LEU A 275 3.82 3.69 -12.68
CA LEU A 275 5.22 3.46 -12.38
C LEU A 275 5.93 2.77 -13.54
N PRO A 276 7.10 3.27 -13.99
CA PRO A 276 7.91 2.54 -14.96
C PRO A 276 8.44 1.25 -14.32
N ARG A 277 8.50 0.16 -15.08
CA ARG A 277 9.13 -1.08 -14.60
C ARG A 277 10.60 -0.86 -14.33
N ALA A 278 11.08 -1.38 -13.20
CA ALA A 278 12.46 -1.19 -12.75
C ALA A 278 13.50 -1.79 -13.71
N ASP A 279 13.13 -2.86 -14.40
CA ASP A 279 13.94 -3.62 -15.37
C ASP A 279 13.54 -3.37 -16.84
N GLY A 280 12.55 -2.50 -17.06
CA GLY A 280 11.98 -2.21 -18.38
C GLY A 280 12.71 -1.09 -19.15
N PRO A 281 12.37 -0.93 -20.44
CA PRO A 281 12.91 0.15 -21.27
C PRO A 281 12.50 1.53 -20.80
N ALA A 282 11.34 1.65 -20.14
CA ALA A 282 10.82 2.91 -19.59
C ALA A 282 11.37 3.26 -18.21
N ARG A 283 12.33 2.51 -17.66
CA ARG A 283 12.87 2.68 -16.29
C ARG A 283 13.39 4.10 -15.94
N ALA A 284 13.70 4.89 -16.96
CA ALA A 284 14.17 6.27 -16.80
C ALA A 284 13.03 7.31 -16.93
N GLU A 285 11.82 6.86 -17.22
CA GLU A 285 10.67 7.74 -17.31
C GLU A 285 10.22 8.17 -15.89
N ALA A 286 9.50 9.30 -15.85
CA ALA A 286 8.91 9.79 -14.60
C ALA A 286 7.79 8.86 -14.11
N SER A 287 7.62 8.77 -12.80
CA SER A 287 6.43 8.17 -12.20
C SER A 287 5.34 9.23 -12.08
N LEU A 288 4.12 8.87 -12.47
CA LEU A 288 2.98 9.77 -12.45
C LEU A 288 1.99 9.37 -11.37
N PHE A 289 1.51 10.34 -10.62
CA PHE A 289 0.35 10.19 -9.75
C PHE A 289 -0.82 10.91 -10.38
N LYS A 290 -1.87 10.16 -10.70
CA LYS A 290 -3.03 10.64 -11.44
C LYS A 290 -4.29 10.57 -10.60
N ARG A 291 -5.29 11.39 -10.96
CA ARG A 291 -6.64 11.35 -10.38
C ARG A 291 -7.73 11.58 -11.42
N ALA A 292 -8.94 11.15 -11.08
CA ALA A 292 -10.19 11.52 -11.74
C ALA A 292 -11.31 11.63 -10.70
N ALA A 293 -12.29 12.50 -10.95
CA ALA A 293 -13.50 12.50 -10.15
C ALA A 293 -14.33 11.26 -10.47
N PHE A 294 -14.97 10.66 -9.47
CA PHE A 294 -15.85 9.51 -9.69
C PHE A 294 -16.99 9.87 -10.65
N GLY A 295 -17.33 8.94 -11.54
CA GLY A 295 -18.35 9.13 -12.57
C GLY A 295 -17.89 9.93 -13.79
N THR A 296 -16.60 10.29 -13.88
CA THR A 296 -16.00 10.93 -15.05
C THR A 296 -14.83 10.09 -15.57
N ASN A 297 -14.44 10.31 -16.83
CA ASN A 297 -13.24 9.76 -17.44
C ASN A 297 -12.14 10.82 -17.62
N GLU A 298 -12.28 11.98 -16.98
CA GLU A 298 -11.33 13.09 -17.08
C GLU A 298 -10.16 12.89 -16.11
N ALA A 299 -9.13 12.19 -16.58
CA ALA A 299 -7.91 11.97 -15.82
C ALA A 299 -6.95 13.16 -15.87
N SER A 300 -6.35 13.49 -14.74
CA SER A 300 -5.31 14.53 -14.64
C SER A 300 -4.10 14.02 -13.86
N VAL A 301 -2.90 14.51 -14.22
CA VAL A 301 -1.68 14.29 -13.43
C VAL A 301 -1.69 15.29 -12.27
N VAL A 302 -1.57 14.77 -11.06
CA VAL A 302 -1.53 15.56 -9.81
C VAL A 302 -0.09 15.76 -9.35
N TYR A 303 0.75 14.76 -9.58
CA TYR A 303 2.16 14.80 -9.18
C TYR A 303 3.01 14.01 -10.18
N GLU A 304 4.20 14.54 -10.47
CA GLU A 304 5.22 13.88 -11.27
C GLU A 304 6.49 13.72 -10.44
N SER A 305 7.04 12.52 -10.40
CA SER A 305 8.30 12.23 -9.69
C SER A 305 9.38 11.86 -10.69
N HIS A 306 10.53 12.54 -10.63
CA HIS A 306 11.70 12.26 -11.47
C HIS A 306 12.35 10.89 -11.24
N GLY A 307 11.71 10.04 -10.49
CA GLY A 307 12.11 8.67 -10.26
C GLY A 307 10.97 7.87 -9.71
N ARG A 308 11.21 6.57 -9.61
CA ARG A 308 10.19 5.64 -9.15
C ARG A 308 9.73 5.98 -7.72
N MET A 309 8.43 6.17 -7.54
CA MET A 309 7.79 6.21 -6.23
C MET A 309 7.95 4.85 -5.53
N SER A 310 8.09 4.83 -4.21
CA SER A 310 8.52 3.64 -3.49
C SER A 310 7.39 2.81 -2.89
N THR A 311 6.28 3.43 -2.49
CA THR A 311 5.16 2.75 -1.82
C THR A 311 3.86 2.94 -2.59
N PRO A 312 2.88 2.04 -2.43
CA PRO A 312 1.51 2.32 -2.85
C PRO A 312 0.99 3.62 -2.21
N PRO A 313 0.01 4.30 -2.84
CA PRO A 313 -0.61 5.47 -2.25
C PRO A 313 -1.40 5.08 -1.00
N TYR A 314 -1.32 5.91 0.05
CA TYR A 314 -2.05 5.71 1.29
C TYR A 314 -3.19 6.72 1.38
N ALA A 315 -4.43 6.22 1.39
CA ALA A 315 -5.61 7.06 1.38
C ALA A 315 -6.00 7.55 2.79
N LEU A 316 -6.38 8.81 2.87
CA LEU A 316 -7.17 9.42 3.93
C LEU A 316 -8.51 9.89 3.33
N ALA A 317 -9.42 10.37 4.14
CA ALA A 317 -10.71 10.85 3.63
C ALA A 317 -10.58 12.03 2.66
N ASP A 318 -9.65 12.94 2.91
CA ASP A 318 -9.45 14.22 2.21
C ASP A 318 -8.12 14.35 1.45
N SER A 319 -7.25 13.36 1.57
CA SER A 319 -5.87 13.46 1.05
C SER A 319 -5.27 12.09 0.76
N VAL A 320 -4.13 12.09 0.09
CA VAL A 320 -3.36 10.87 -0.21
C VAL A 320 -1.89 11.10 0.08
N VAL A 321 -1.22 10.11 0.66
CA VAL A 321 0.24 10.10 0.82
C VAL A 321 0.88 9.30 -0.30
N ILE A 322 1.90 9.87 -0.91
CA ILE A 322 2.78 9.24 -1.90
C ILE A 322 4.24 9.36 -1.48
N THR A 323 5.13 8.60 -2.12
CA THR A 323 6.56 8.59 -1.81
C THR A 323 7.43 8.88 -3.03
N PRO A 324 7.37 10.11 -3.56
CA PRO A 324 8.19 10.51 -4.69
C PRO A 324 9.67 10.63 -4.31
N ARG A 325 10.50 10.90 -5.30
CA ARG A 325 11.87 11.37 -5.13
C ARG A 325 11.92 12.89 -5.26
N THR A 326 12.81 13.50 -4.48
CA THR A 326 13.07 14.95 -4.60
C THR A 326 13.73 15.25 -5.94
N ASP A 327 13.43 16.43 -6.48
CA ASP A 327 14.05 16.97 -7.70
C ASP A 327 15.31 17.77 -7.36
N THR A 328 16.27 17.11 -6.71
CA THR A 328 17.55 17.72 -6.32
C THR A 328 18.72 16.89 -6.80
N SER A 329 19.91 17.46 -6.81
CA SER A 329 21.16 16.76 -7.15
C SER A 329 21.44 15.55 -6.25
N SER A 330 20.93 15.57 -5.02
CA SER A 330 20.93 14.44 -4.09
C SER A 330 19.57 13.76 -4.10
N ILE A 331 19.53 12.50 -4.49
CA ILE A 331 18.28 11.74 -4.58
C ILE A 331 17.82 11.35 -3.17
N HIS A 332 16.82 12.05 -2.67
CA HIS A 332 16.11 11.70 -1.45
C HIS A 332 14.74 11.13 -1.78
N HIS A 333 14.23 10.23 -0.95
CA HIS A 333 12.81 9.90 -0.93
C HIS A 333 12.07 10.92 -0.05
N GLN A 334 10.86 11.25 -0.45
CA GLN A 334 10.03 12.19 0.27
C GLN A 334 8.65 11.55 0.50
N LEU A 335 8.13 11.64 1.72
CA LEU A 335 6.73 11.37 1.97
C LEU A 335 5.98 12.68 1.70
N THR A 336 4.95 12.62 0.86
CA THR A 336 4.22 13.81 0.43
C THR A 336 2.73 13.58 0.62
N ARG A 337 2.06 14.42 1.40
CA ARG A 337 0.62 14.43 1.56
C ARG A 337 0.01 15.44 0.58
N ILE A 338 -0.94 14.98 -0.22
CA ILE A 338 -1.58 15.76 -1.29
C ILE A 338 -3.07 15.88 -0.96
N ASP A 339 -3.61 17.10 -1.04
CA ASP A 339 -5.04 17.36 -0.94
C ASP A 339 -5.77 16.69 -2.11
N ALA A 340 -6.80 15.90 -1.81
CA ALA A 340 -7.49 15.10 -2.83
C ALA A 340 -8.25 16.00 -3.84
N ARG A 341 -8.75 17.13 -3.39
CA ARG A 341 -9.59 18.02 -4.21
C ARG A 341 -8.77 19.00 -5.05
N THR A 342 -7.74 19.62 -4.44
CA THR A 342 -6.93 20.64 -5.13
C THR A 342 -5.71 20.07 -5.83
N GLY A 343 -5.13 18.99 -5.30
CA GLY A 343 -3.86 18.44 -5.75
C GLY A 343 -2.64 19.13 -5.14
N ASP A 344 -2.86 20.07 -4.22
CA ASP A 344 -1.77 20.79 -3.57
C ASP A 344 -1.05 19.92 -2.54
N VAL A 345 0.26 20.12 -2.38
CA VAL A 345 1.03 19.50 -1.31
C VAL A 345 0.65 20.15 0.03
N MET A 346 0.18 19.35 0.96
CA MET A 346 -0.22 19.78 2.30
C MET A 346 0.90 19.67 3.33
N ASP A 347 1.73 18.63 3.19
CA ASP A 347 2.84 18.34 4.10
C ASP A 347 3.88 17.47 3.40
N ALA A 348 5.15 17.58 3.80
CA ALA A 348 6.24 16.81 3.22
C ALA A 348 7.29 16.44 4.26
N LEU A 349 7.80 15.21 4.19
CA LEU A 349 8.89 14.71 5.02
C LEU A 349 10.00 14.15 4.13
N VAL A 350 11.15 14.81 4.08
CA VAL A 350 12.31 14.38 3.29
C VAL A 350 13.16 13.42 4.10
N LEU A 351 13.36 12.22 3.57
CA LEU A 351 14.17 11.19 4.22
C LEU A 351 15.65 11.30 3.82
N PRO A 352 16.59 10.91 4.70
CA PRO A 352 17.99 10.70 4.33
C PRO A 352 18.14 9.81 3.09
N THR A 353 19.19 10.03 2.30
CA THR A 353 19.47 9.24 1.07
C THR A 353 19.64 7.74 1.33
N SER A 354 20.01 7.37 2.56
CA SER A 354 20.14 5.99 3.01
C SER A 354 18.80 5.29 3.26
N MET A 355 17.70 6.04 3.36
CA MET A 355 16.38 5.52 3.71
C MET A 355 15.47 5.44 2.48
N LYS A 356 15.10 4.21 2.10
CA LYS A 356 14.08 3.97 1.09
C LYS A 356 12.78 3.56 1.79
N PRO A 357 11.67 4.30 1.65
CA PRO A 357 10.43 3.94 2.31
C PRO A 357 9.88 2.62 1.78
N LEU A 358 9.39 1.79 2.69
CA LEU A 358 8.71 0.52 2.43
C LEU A 358 7.22 0.60 2.74
N GLU A 359 6.87 1.46 3.68
CA GLU A 359 5.50 1.82 4.04
C GLU A 359 5.48 3.31 4.33
N ALA A 360 4.40 3.97 3.97
CA ALA A 360 4.16 5.36 4.29
C ALA A 360 2.67 5.56 4.55
N GLY A 361 2.35 6.35 5.57
CA GLY A 361 1.01 6.74 5.93
C GLY A 361 1.01 8.09 6.63
N TYR A 362 -0.16 8.56 7.01
CA TYR A 362 -0.37 9.79 7.75
C TYR A 362 -1.50 9.62 8.75
N GLY A 363 -1.38 10.27 9.90
CA GLY A 363 -2.40 10.18 10.92
C GLY A 363 -2.40 11.36 11.89
N ASN A 364 -2.96 11.16 13.08
CA ASN A 364 -3.17 12.23 14.07
C ASN A 364 -1.91 13.01 14.43
N THR A 365 -0.75 12.39 14.33
CA THR A 365 0.51 12.99 14.77
C THR A 365 1.43 13.37 13.59
N GLY A 366 1.10 13.01 12.36
CA GLY A 366 1.90 13.28 11.18
C GLY A 366 2.22 12.02 10.36
N PHE A 367 3.33 12.06 9.61
CA PHE A 367 3.76 10.94 8.78
C PHE A 367 4.19 9.72 9.62
N MET A 368 3.74 8.56 9.17
CA MET A 368 4.17 7.25 9.66
C MET A 368 4.93 6.54 8.55
N PHE A 369 6.07 5.94 8.84
CA PHE A 369 6.85 5.25 7.81
C PHE A 369 7.72 4.14 8.36
N SER A 370 8.01 3.17 7.50
CA SER A 370 9.12 2.23 7.63
C SER A 370 10.05 2.38 6.42
N PHE A 371 11.28 1.96 6.55
CA PHE A 371 12.26 2.09 5.48
C PHE A 371 13.16 0.86 5.39
N ASP A 372 13.76 0.67 4.21
CA ASP A 372 14.84 -0.27 3.97
C ASP A 372 16.17 0.46 4.05
N ALA A 373 17.08 -0.08 4.84
CA ALA A 373 18.47 0.34 4.89
C ALA A 373 19.34 -0.89 5.12
N ILE A 374 20.43 -0.99 4.37
CA ILE A 374 21.35 -2.12 4.46
C ILE A 374 22.06 -2.13 5.83
N TYR A 375 22.20 -0.97 6.46
CA TYR A 375 22.85 -0.79 7.77
C TYR A 375 22.10 0.26 8.58
N ASN A 376 22.24 0.22 9.91
CA ASN A 376 21.87 1.34 10.77
C ASN A 376 22.95 2.42 10.55
N TYR A 377 22.64 3.41 9.76
CA TYR A 377 23.52 4.55 9.59
C TYR A 377 23.13 5.65 10.57
N GLY A 378 24.11 6.36 11.06
CA GLY A 378 24.10 7.42 12.05
C GLY A 378 23.05 8.53 11.99
N ASP A 379 21.93 8.25 11.34
CA ASP A 379 20.75 9.13 11.30
C ASP A 379 19.80 8.88 12.50
N GLY A 380 20.24 8.10 13.49
CA GLY A 380 19.51 7.82 14.74
C GLY A 380 18.41 6.76 14.63
N LEU A 381 17.98 6.38 13.44
CA LEU A 381 16.87 5.45 13.24
C LEU A 381 17.36 4.05 12.82
N ALA A 382 16.85 3.01 13.49
CA ALA A 382 17.09 1.62 13.12
C ALA A 382 16.14 1.17 12.03
N ASN A 383 16.63 0.37 11.07
CA ASN A 383 15.86 -0.08 9.90
C ASN A 383 14.79 -1.16 10.17
N LEU A 384 14.61 -1.58 11.41
CA LEU A 384 13.69 -2.66 11.80
C LEU A 384 12.47 -2.13 12.56
N GLY A 385 11.84 -1.08 12.05
CA GLY A 385 10.68 -0.53 12.73
C GLY A 385 9.84 0.37 11.84
N THR A 386 8.62 0.58 12.25
CA THR A 386 7.75 1.64 11.77
C THR A 386 7.79 2.77 12.77
N TYR A 387 7.95 3.98 12.27
CA TYR A 387 8.12 5.20 13.05
C TYR A 387 6.88 6.07 12.93
N THR A 388 6.43 6.62 14.06
CA THR A 388 5.28 7.52 14.17
C THR A 388 5.66 8.64 15.14
N PRO A 389 5.42 9.93 14.85
CA PRO A 389 5.62 11.00 15.83
C PRO A 389 4.72 10.78 17.05
N LYS A 390 5.24 10.98 18.26
CA LYS A 390 4.44 10.86 19.51
C LYS A 390 3.50 12.02 19.72
N THR A 391 3.86 13.18 19.22
CA THR A 391 3.09 14.42 19.32
C THR A 391 2.78 14.94 17.95
N THR A 392 1.68 15.65 17.81
CA THR A 392 1.27 16.22 16.52
C THR A 392 2.34 17.17 15.98
N VAL A 393 2.82 16.86 14.79
CA VAL A 393 3.64 17.75 13.99
C VAL A 393 2.69 18.55 13.09
N GLY A 394 2.71 19.87 13.23
CA GLY A 394 1.90 20.74 12.38
C GLY A 394 2.34 20.63 10.93
N PRO A 395 1.42 20.57 9.95
CA PRO A 395 1.79 20.52 8.54
C PRO A 395 2.54 21.78 8.14
N ALA A 396 3.62 21.64 7.40
CA ALA A 396 4.31 22.77 6.78
C ALA A 396 3.94 22.84 5.31
N ALA A 397 3.60 24.07 4.89
CA ALA A 397 3.20 24.30 3.51
C ALA A 397 4.33 23.96 2.52
N ALA A 398 4.06 23.41 1.55
CA ALA A 398 3.94 23.45 0.12
C ALA A 398 5.14 23.89 -0.72
N ASP A 399 6.32 24.19 -0.16
CA ASP A 399 7.49 24.50 -0.99
C ASP A 399 8.25 23.24 -1.47
N GLY A 400 7.81 22.05 -1.01
CA GLY A 400 8.44 20.78 -1.37
C GLY A 400 9.81 20.54 -0.72
N LEU A 401 10.28 21.46 0.12
CA LEU A 401 11.60 21.39 0.78
C LEU A 401 11.58 20.51 2.04
N GLY A 402 10.42 20.03 2.44
CA GLY A 402 10.21 19.25 3.64
C GLY A 402 9.86 20.09 4.86
N ASN A 403 9.35 19.42 5.88
CA ASN A 403 8.92 20.03 7.12
C ASN A 403 10.00 19.81 8.21
N PRO A 404 10.73 20.86 8.63
CA PRO A 404 11.81 20.71 9.61
C PRO A 404 11.31 20.29 11.00
N ALA A 405 10.04 20.54 11.34
CA ALA A 405 9.47 20.18 12.63
C ALA A 405 9.49 18.68 12.94
N TYR A 406 9.59 17.82 11.91
CA TYR A 406 9.78 16.39 12.11
C TYR A 406 11.12 16.04 12.75
N SER A 407 12.17 16.84 12.55
CA SER A 407 13.47 16.61 13.17
C SER A 407 13.49 16.96 14.67
N ASP A 408 12.54 17.78 15.13
CA ASP A 408 12.37 18.16 16.54
C ASP A 408 11.35 17.27 17.27
N ALA A 409 10.66 16.37 16.54
CA ALA A 409 9.63 15.52 17.11
C ALA A 409 10.21 14.39 17.96
N SER A 410 9.48 13.98 18.99
CA SER A 410 9.69 12.69 19.65
C SER A 410 9.01 11.60 18.83
N TRP A 411 9.67 10.47 18.66
CA TRP A 411 9.22 9.38 17.84
C TRP A 411 8.88 8.14 18.65
N PHE A 412 7.87 7.41 18.20
CA PHE A 412 7.55 6.06 18.65
C PHE A 412 7.96 5.06 17.57
N ARG A 413 8.57 3.94 17.99
CA ARG A 413 8.96 2.84 17.11
C ARG A 413 8.32 1.54 17.55
N HIS A 414 7.68 0.83 16.62
CA HIS A 414 7.25 -0.56 16.82
C HIS A 414 7.85 -1.47 15.76
N SER A 415 7.86 -2.78 16.05
CA SER A 415 8.37 -3.77 15.12
C SER A 415 7.56 -3.75 13.84
N ARG A 416 8.26 -3.65 12.70
CA ARG A 416 7.64 -3.65 11.39
C ARG A 416 7.03 -5.01 11.07
N THR A 417 5.81 -5.00 10.59
CA THR A 417 5.18 -6.12 9.90
C THR A 417 4.90 -5.69 8.45
N PRO A 418 5.26 -6.51 7.44
CA PRO A 418 5.29 -6.06 6.05
C PRO A 418 3.91 -6.10 5.35
N THR A 419 2.82 -5.97 6.06
CA THR A 419 1.48 -6.22 5.49
C THR A 419 0.60 -5.00 5.33
N ALA A 420 0.77 -3.97 6.16
CA ALA A 420 -0.01 -2.74 6.06
C ALA A 420 0.66 -1.61 6.83
N ALA A 421 0.55 -0.38 6.32
CA ALA A 421 0.84 0.82 7.10
C ALA A 421 -0.18 0.94 8.24
N PRO A 422 0.19 1.57 9.38
CA PRO A 422 -0.74 1.82 10.48
C PRO A 422 -1.96 2.63 10.05
N ALA A 423 -3.06 2.45 10.79
CA ALA A 423 -4.25 3.31 10.71
C ALA A 423 -4.51 3.96 12.07
N TRP A 424 -5.45 4.89 12.14
CA TRP A 424 -5.90 5.48 13.41
C TRP A 424 -7.39 5.22 13.62
N CYS A 425 -7.74 4.78 14.84
CA CYS A 425 -9.11 4.64 15.30
C CYS A 425 -9.31 5.60 16.49
N GLY A 426 -9.89 6.76 16.24
CA GLY A 426 -9.91 7.83 17.22
C GLY A 426 -8.48 8.18 17.66
N ARG A 427 -8.16 8.04 18.95
CA ARG A 427 -6.82 8.32 19.51
C ARG A 427 -5.83 7.15 19.38
N TYR A 428 -6.29 5.97 19.02
CA TYR A 428 -5.47 4.78 18.99
C TYR A 428 -4.78 4.58 17.64
N LEU A 429 -3.46 4.44 17.69
CA LEU A 429 -2.65 3.98 16.55
C LEU A 429 -2.83 2.46 16.40
N MET A 430 -3.46 2.03 15.31
CA MET A 430 -3.74 0.64 15.01
C MET A 430 -2.65 0.05 14.14
N VAL A 431 -1.97 -0.97 14.63
CA VAL A 431 -0.84 -1.59 13.93
C VAL A 431 -1.06 -3.09 13.76
N LYS A 432 -0.59 -3.63 12.64
CA LYS A 432 -0.54 -5.07 12.41
C LYS A 432 0.77 -5.63 13.00
N SER A 433 0.63 -6.55 13.93
CA SER A 433 1.71 -7.38 14.48
C SER A 433 1.38 -8.87 14.20
N SER A 434 1.56 -9.79 15.13
CA SER A 434 0.98 -11.15 15.04
C SER A 434 -0.55 -11.09 15.05
N THR A 435 -1.12 -10.15 15.77
CA THR A 435 -2.52 -9.72 15.69
C THR A 435 -2.59 -8.23 15.44
N THR A 436 -3.77 -7.64 15.40
CA THR A 436 -3.93 -6.19 15.39
C THR A 436 -3.81 -5.65 16.81
N VAL A 437 -2.98 -4.64 16.97
CA VAL A 437 -2.65 -4.00 18.24
C VAL A 437 -3.05 -2.53 18.16
N GLY A 438 -3.71 -2.02 19.19
CA GLY A 438 -3.97 -0.59 19.36
C GLY A 438 -3.00 0.01 20.37
N ILE A 439 -2.49 1.20 20.09
CA ILE A 439 -1.51 1.92 20.89
C ILE A 439 -2.02 3.31 21.22
N ASP A 440 -2.03 3.66 22.49
CA ASP A 440 -2.24 5.01 22.98
C ASP A 440 -0.88 5.65 23.25
N LEU A 441 -0.47 6.54 22.34
CA LEU A 441 0.84 7.19 22.42
C LEU A 441 0.95 8.20 23.55
N GLU A 442 -0.17 8.78 23.99
CA GLU A 442 -0.22 9.72 25.10
C GLU A 442 -0.13 9.00 26.44
N ALA A 443 -0.95 7.95 26.60
CA ALA A 443 -0.96 7.14 27.84
C ALA A 443 0.23 6.19 27.93
N ASN A 444 1.01 5.97 26.87
CA ASN A 444 2.05 4.96 26.74
C ASN A 444 1.53 3.55 27.07
N THR A 445 0.38 3.19 26.52
CA THR A 445 -0.25 1.87 26.69
C THR A 445 -0.53 1.21 25.35
N TYR A 446 -0.67 -0.09 25.38
CA TYR A 446 -1.10 -0.87 24.21
C TYR A 446 -2.08 -1.98 24.62
N PHE A 447 -2.88 -2.43 23.67
CA PHE A 447 -3.75 -3.60 23.80
C PHE A 447 -3.72 -4.42 22.51
N ALA A 448 -3.91 -5.74 22.64
CA ALA A 448 -4.00 -6.63 21.50
C ALA A 448 -5.45 -7.07 21.30
N LEU A 449 -5.96 -7.01 20.05
CA LEU A 449 -7.27 -7.55 19.74
C LEU A 449 -7.24 -9.07 19.79
N GLU A 450 -8.27 -9.66 20.40
CA GLU A 450 -8.41 -11.10 20.47
C GLU A 450 -8.63 -11.69 19.08
N THR A 451 -7.83 -12.70 18.74
CA THR A 451 -7.99 -13.43 17.48
C THR A 451 -9.03 -14.53 17.62
N LYS A 452 -9.83 -14.70 16.59
CA LYS A 452 -10.81 -15.79 16.51
C LYS A 452 -10.10 -17.13 16.38
N SER A 453 -10.56 -18.14 17.15
CA SER A 453 -10.09 -19.51 17.00
C SER A 453 -10.27 -20.00 15.57
N GLY A 454 -9.24 -20.66 15.03
CA GLY A 454 -9.23 -21.11 13.63
C GLY A 454 -8.79 -20.07 12.63
N SER A 455 -8.39 -18.87 13.07
CA SER A 455 -7.73 -17.90 12.18
C SER A 455 -6.51 -18.52 11.51
N ALA A 456 -6.50 -18.52 10.18
CA ALA A 456 -5.38 -18.94 9.36
C ALA A 456 -4.45 -17.75 9.11
N ASP A 457 -3.23 -18.02 8.69
CA ASP A 457 -2.23 -17.03 8.21
C ASP A 457 -2.14 -15.78 9.10
N TYR A 458 -1.06 -15.56 9.79
CA TYR A 458 -0.81 -14.34 10.58
C TYR A 458 -2.01 -13.79 11.39
N PHE A 459 -2.99 -14.62 11.68
CA PHE A 459 -4.16 -14.40 12.53
C PHE A 459 -5.15 -13.37 11.97
N GLU A 460 -4.91 -12.08 12.11
CA GLU A 460 -5.84 -11.03 11.75
C GLU A 460 -5.15 -9.88 11.03
N TYR A 461 -5.75 -9.42 9.94
CA TYR A 461 -5.26 -8.34 9.11
C TYR A 461 -5.95 -7.04 9.48
N LEU A 462 -5.21 -5.94 9.40
CA LEU A 462 -5.73 -4.59 9.45
C LEU A 462 -6.20 -4.21 8.04
N ALA A 463 -7.50 -3.99 7.86
CA ALA A 463 -8.08 -3.55 6.60
C ALA A 463 -8.11 -2.02 6.48
N SER A 464 -8.18 -1.32 7.62
CA SER A 464 -8.30 0.14 7.63
C SER A 464 -6.99 0.83 7.29
N THR A 465 -7.12 1.98 6.60
CA THR A 465 -6.10 3.00 6.39
C THR A 465 -6.65 4.37 6.81
N GLY A 466 -5.76 5.35 6.98
CA GLY A 466 -6.18 6.71 7.35
C GLY A 466 -6.59 6.87 8.80
N MET A 467 -7.51 7.78 9.02
CA MET A 467 -8.04 8.16 10.32
C MET A 467 -9.55 7.99 10.28
N GLY A 468 -10.09 7.14 11.16
CA GLY A 468 -11.51 6.86 11.26
C GLY A 468 -12.02 6.88 12.69
N SER A 469 -13.33 6.89 12.85
CA SER A 469 -14.01 6.66 14.13
C SER A 469 -14.08 5.16 14.43
N THR A 470 -13.92 4.32 13.40
CA THR A 470 -13.90 2.87 13.48
C THR A 470 -12.62 2.30 12.88
N VAL A 471 -12.32 1.05 13.16
CA VAL A 471 -11.29 0.27 12.49
C VAL A 471 -11.85 -1.08 12.06
N VAL A 472 -11.48 -1.49 10.86
CA VAL A 472 -11.88 -2.75 10.26
C VAL A 472 -10.70 -3.72 10.27
N THR A 473 -10.95 -4.91 10.78
CA THR A 473 -10.01 -6.03 10.74
C THR A 473 -10.66 -7.23 10.09
N TYR A 474 -9.85 -8.13 9.51
CA TYR A 474 -10.37 -9.37 8.94
C TYR A 474 -9.40 -10.53 9.10
N SER A 475 -9.93 -11.74 9.11
CA SER A 475 -9.15 -12.97 9.13
C SER A 475 -9.85 -14.09 8.38
N ASN A 476 -9.07 -14.93 7.70
CA ASN A 476 -9.59 -16.16 7.14
C ASN A 476 -9.70 -17.24 8.24
N ILE A 477 -10.89 -17.77 8.42
CA ILE A 477 -11.15 -18.84 9.35
C ILE A 477 -11.16 -20.17 8.59
N ASP A 478 -10.28 -21.08 8.99
CA ASP A 478 -10.24 -22.46 8.49
C ASP A 478 -10.14 -23.39 9.71
N TYR A 479 -11.31 -23.81 10.19
CA TYR A 479 -11.43 -24.56 11.42
C TYR A 479 -12.25 -25.84 11.19
N GLN A 480 -11.66 -26.97 11.51
CA GLN A 480 -12.28 -28.29 11.47
C GLN A 480 -12.61 -28.77 12.89
N PRO A 481 -13.82 -28.52 13.41
CA PRO A 481 -14.21 -29.08 14.70
C PRO A 481 -14.40 -30.60 14.61
N ILE A 482 -14.19 -31.31 15.74
CA ILE A 482 -14.22 -32.78 15.77
C ILE A 482 -15.60 -33.36 15.41
N ASP A 483 -16.67 -32.65 15.76
CA ASP A 483 -18.07 -33.17 15.65
C ASP A 483 -18.99 -32.26 14.84
N ARG A 484 -18.47 -31.36 14.00
CA ARG A 484 -19.25 -30.39 13.20
C ARG A 484 -18.65 -30.23 11.81
N GLU A 485 -19.42 -29.63 10.92
CA GLU A 485 -18.94 -29.25 9.60
C GLU A 485 -17.75 -28.27 9.69
N ALA A 486 -16.81 -28.40 8.75
CA ALA A 486 -15.70 -27.49 8.61
C ALA A 486 -16.20 -26.05 8.43
N GLN A 487 -15.64 -25.14 9.19
CA GLN A 487 -15.93 -23.71 9.04
C GLN A 487 -14.86 -23.09 8.17
N LYS A 488 -15.26 -22.53 7.04
CA LYS A 488 -14.34 -21.89 6.09
C LYS A 488 -14.96 -20.61 5.53
N TYR A 489 -14.54 -19.46 6.09
CA TYR A 489 -15.05 -18.15 5.74
C TYR A 489 -14.02 -17.05 6.06
N CYS A 490 -14.21 -15.85 5.52
CA CYS A 490 -13.51 -14.66 5.92
C CYS A 490 -14.35 -13.91 6.96
N LEU A 491 -13.82 -13.75 8.17
CA LEU A 491 -14.44 -12.98 9.24
C LEU A 491 -13.96 -11.53 9.16
N VAL A 492 -14.90 -10.60 8.98
CA VAL A 492 -14.63 -9.16 9.06
C VAL A 492 -15.20 -8.63 10.36
N ARG A 493 -14.43 -7.81 11.07
CA ARG A 493 -14.83 -7.21 12.36
C ARG A 493 -14.64 -5.70 12.32
N VAL A 494 -15.62 -4.98 12.85
CA VAL A 494 -15.60 -3.52 12.99
C VAL A 494 -15.51 -3.19 14.48
N TRP A 495 -14.55 -2.35 14.82
CA TRP A 495 -14.27 -1.93 16.19
C TRP A 495 -14.38 -0.41 16.32
N ALA A 496 -14.83 0.06 17.47
CA ALA A 496 -14.85 1.48 17.81
C ALA A 496 -14.35 1.72 19.23
N PRO A 497 -13.80 2.92 19.53
CA PRO A 497 -13.43 3.30 20.89
C PRO A 497 -14.60 3.17 21.85
N VAL A 498 -14.33 2.61 23.04
CA VAL A 498 -15.31 2.60 24.15
C VAL A 498 -15.45 4.01 24.67
N SER A 499 -16.68 4.50 24.77
CA SER A 499 -17.03 5.86 25.26
C SER A 499 -16.89 5.99 26.77
#